data_0c2057fa12e97a86414fb79a5f3939e9
#
_entry.id   0c2057fa12e97a86414fb79a5f3939e9
#
_cell.length_a   1.000
_cell.length_b   1.000
_cell.length_c   1.000
_cell.angle_alpha   90.00
_cell.angle_beta   90.00
_cell.angle_gamma   90.00
#
_symmetry.space_group_name_H-M   'P 1'
#
loop_
_entity.id
_entity.type
_entity.pdbx_description
1 polymer ?
#
loop_
_entity_poly.entity_id
_entity_poly.type
_entity_poly.pdbx_seq_one_letter_code
_entity_poly.pdbx_strand_id
1 'polypeptide(L)'
;MDLHGKKLIFLGGSGLDACAVKRAQALGVTTIVANKYDAVKSPAKKIADEAWDVDFSDTDKMVELIKNNQVNGIFVGWTDSHLQHYVKICEQAGLPCCGTAEQFDILSNDKRRFKQACLEYGVPTPYQFQLDINLAREDLDRITYPVLVKPADESGSRGIKRCDNEEELTSYYKELYEHSESKKIFVEQYIHSDKEIYIHYTVQNGYCSLSSAFMKQKPINEGKVASSAILHVFPSSYIDLYRETAESAVVHMFESLGLKNCIVMMQGFIKDNQFYFYESGLRMGGEQFYVFADPLNGINALDMMIEFSVTGKMTCGNAREQDNPKFSKSCCNYYITLKPGTITSITGLDMVEKMRQVLQNATFKKLGDVISATNSLDRVIYRLHVMDDTPENLAKTLETISHTLCINDQNGNEMQVERLTYDRALEMILNS
;
A
#
# COMPACT_ATOMS: atom_id res chain seq x y z
N MET A 1 0.34 3.30 27.01
CA MET A 1 0.03 4.61 26.38
C MET A 1 -1.42 4.95 26.66
N ASP A 2 -1.70 6.14 27.17
CA ASP A 2 -3.06 6.61 27.43
C ASP A 2 -3.31 7.87 26.58
N LEU A 3 -4.24 7.79 25.63
CA LEU A 3 -4.62 8.87 24.72
C LEU A 3 -6.05 9.37 25.00
N HIS A 4 -6.62 9.09 26.18
CA HIS A 4 -7.94 9.55 26.56
C HIS A 4 -8.07 11.08 26.44
N GLY A 5 -9.20 11.51 25.92
CA GLY A 5 -9.50 12.93 25.68
C GLY A 5 -8.87 13.51 24.41
N LYS A 6 -8.07 12.75 23.67
CA LYS A 6 -7.58 13.16 22.36
C LYS A 6 -8.61 12.84 21.27
N LYS A 7 -8.72 13.74 20.29
CA LYS A 7 -9.58 13.58 19.12
C LYS A 7 -8.74 13.46 17.86
N LEU A 8 -9.00 12.42 17.05
CA LEU A 8 -8.27 12.11 15.83
C LEU A 8 -9.23 12.03 14.64
N ILE A 9 -8.95 12.79 13.58
CA ILE A 9 -9.65 12.66 12.30
C ILE A 9 -8.94 11.62 11.42
N PHE A 10 -9.72 10.72 10.82
CA PHE A 10 -9.31 9.83 9.75
C PHE A 10 -9.80 10.40 8.41
N LEU A 11 -8.87 10.74 7.52
CA LEU A 11 -9.19 11.14 6.14
C LEU A 11 -9.34 9.88 5.29
N GLY A 12 -10.57 9.51 5.00
CA GLY A 12 -10.88 8.26 4.29
C GLY A 12 -12.16 7.63 4.81
N GLY A 13 -12.27 6.31 4.75
CA GLY A 13 -13.48 5.63 5.24
C GLY A 13 -13.60 4.21 4.75
N SER A 14 -12.53 3.66 4.17
CA SER A 14 -12.43 2.28 3.67
C SER A 14 -12.48 1.24 4.80
N GLY A 15 -12.48 -0.05 4.44
CA GLY A 15 -12.34 -1.15 5.39
C GLY A 15 -11.01 -1.12 6.15
N LEU A 16 -9.93 -0.61 5.54
CA LEU A 16 -8.65 -0.43 6.21
C LEU A 16 -8.71 0.69 7.25
N ASP A 17 -9.38 1.81 6.92
CA ASP A 17 -9.60 2.90 7.88
C ASP A 17 -10.44 2.40 9.06
N ALA A 18 -11.41 1.52 8.83
CA ALA A 18 -12.19 0.90 9.89
C ALA A 18 -11.33 0.11 10.89
N CYS A 19 -10.29 -0.60 10.42
CA CYS A 19 -9.33 -1.28 11.30
C CYS A 19 -8.55 -0.27 12.15
N ALA A 20 -8.08 0.81 11.55
CA ALA A 20 -7.34 1.86 12.25
C ALA A 20 -8.21 2.64 13.26
N VAL A 21 -9.47 2.91 12.92
CA VAL A 21 -10.46 3.54 13.83
C VAL A 21 -10.66 2.67 15.07
N LYS A 22 -10.90 1.35 14.91
CA LYS A 22 -11.03 0.42 16.06
C LYS A 22 -9.79 0.43 16.93
N ARG A 23 -8.60 0.46 16.33
CA ARG A 23 -7.35 0.50 17.09
C ARG A 23 -7.20 1.80 17.88
N ALA A 24 -7.50 2.95 17.27
CA ALA A 24 -7.46 4.24 17.95
C ALA A 24 -8.45 4.31 19.13
N GLN A 25 -9.67 3.78 18.97
CA GLN A 25 -10.65 3.67 20.05
C GLN A 25 -10.12 2.79 21.20
N ALA A 26 -9.47 1.67 20.90
CA ALA A 26 -8.84 0.82 21.90
C ALA A 26 -7.72 1.51 22.68
N LEU A 27 -7.10 2.56 22.12
CA LEU A 27 -6.11 3.42 22.76
C LEU A 27 -6.72 4.62 23.51
N GLY A 28 -8.06 4.72 23.55
CA GLY A 28 -8.79 5.78 24.26
C GLY A 28 -9.01 7.07 23.44
N VAL A 29 -8.72 7.06 22.14
CA VAL A 29 -8.90 8.22 21.26
C VAL A 29 -10.35 8.32 20.82
N THR A 30 -10.92 9.51 20.86
CA THR A 30 -12.19 9.84 20.19
C THR A 30 -11.95 9.95 18.69
N THR A 31 -12.63 9.14 17.91
CA THR A 31 -12.40 8.99 16.49
C THR A 31 -13.43 9.72 15.64
N ILE A 32 -12.97 10.43 14.62
CA ILE A 32 -13.78 11.19 13.68
C ILE A 32 -13.43 10.68 12.27
N VAL A 33 -14.40 10.29 11.47
CA VAL A 33 -14.16 9.95 10.06
C VAL A 33 -14.73 11.02 9.16
N ALA A 34 -13.87 11.65 8.35
CA ALA A 34 -14.20 12.77 7.49
C ALA A 34 -14.06 12.42 5.99
N ASN A 35 -15.15 12.45 5.25
CA ASN A 35 -15.20 12.38 3.79
C ASN A 35 -16.62 12.76 3.28
N LYS A 36 -16.77 12.98 1.98
CA LYS A 36 -18.04 13.36 1.33
C LYS A 36 -19.02 12.20 1.10
N TYR A 37 -18.63 10.96 1.39
CA TYR A 37 -19.47 9.79 1.17
C TYR A 37 -20.32 9.48 2.39
N ASP A 38 -21.52 8.95 2.16
CA ASP A 38 -22.39 8.43 3.21
C ASP A 38 -21.79 7.17 3.89
N ALA A 39 -22.38 6.77 5.02
CA ALA A 39 -21.91 5.61 5.77
C ALA A 39 -22.05 4.27 5.01
N VAL A 40 -22.83 4.21 3.92
CA VAL A 40 -22.94 2.99 3.09
C VAL A 40 -21.67 2.79 2.29
N LYS A 41 -21.11 3.88 1.75
CA LYS A 41 -19.88 3.90 0.95
C LYS A 41 -18.62 4.11 1.81
N SER A 42 -18.79 4.44 3.09
CA SER A 42 -17.71 4.73 4.03
C SER A 42 -17.86 3.87 5.30
N PRO A 43 -17.48 2.59 5.27
CA PRO A 43 -17.69 1.66 6.39
C PRO A 43 -17.06 2.13 7.71
N ALA A 44 -15.96 2.87 7.69
CA ALA A 44 -15.34 3.42 8.89
C ALA A 44 -16.24 4.44 9.62
N LYS A 45 -17.11 5.17 8.91
CA LYS A 45 -18.09 6.08 9.54
C LYS A 45 -19.09 5.38 10.46
N LYS A 46 -19.36 4.09 10.20
CA LYS A 46 -20.33 3.33 11.00
C LYS A 46 -19.84 2.98 12.39
N ILE A 47 -18.53 3.01 12.60
CA ILE A 47 -17.88 2.58 13.82
C ILE A 47 -17.12 3.71 14.53
N ALA A 48 -16.90 4.84 13.86
CA ALA A 48 -16.29 6.01 14.45
C ALA A 48 -17.25 6.65 15.49
N ASP A 49 -16.70 7.36 16.47
CA ASP A 49 -17.48 8.10 17.46
C ASP A 49 -18.24 9.26 16.82
N GLU A 50 -17.63 9.90 15.81
CA GLU A 50 -18.23 10.98 15.01
C GLU A 50 -17.99 10.72 13.51
N ALA A 51 -18.96 11.12 12.68
CA ALA A 51 -18.87 11.08 11.22
C ALA A 51 -19.12 12.47 10.64
N TRP A 52 -18.16 12.99 9.88
CA TRP A 52 -18.30 14.29 9.22
C TRP A 52 -18.52 14.11 7.72
N ASP A 53 -19.66 14.62 7.23
CA ASP A 53 -20.02 14.64 5.82
C ASP A 53 -19.44 15.91 5.17
N VAL A 54 -18.12 15.89 4.93
CA VAL A 54 -17.36 17.03 4.40
C VAL A 54 -16.39 16.55 3.32
N ASP A 55 -16.26 17.33 2.24
CA ASP A 55 -15.17 17.11 1.30
C ASP A 55 -13.88 17.69 1.89
N PHE A 56 -12.94 16.86 2.29
CA PHE A 56 -11.67 17.30 2.88
C PHE A 56 -10.75 18.04 1.89
N SER A 57 -11.12 18.13 0.61
CA SER A 57 -10.46 19.03 -0.35
C SER A 57 -10.75 20.50 -0.06
N ASP A 58 -11.86 20.79 0.64
CA ASP A 58 -12.16 22.10 1.21
C ASP A 58 -11.35 22.30 2.51
N THR A 59 -10.10 22.74 2.32
CA THR A 59 -9.15 22.93 3.43
C THR A 59 -9.65 23.92 4.46
N ASP A 60 -10.27 25.05 4.04
CA ASP A 60 -10.73 26.09 4.95
C ASP A 60 -11.86 25.58 5.85
N LYS A 61 -12.78 24.83 5.27
CA LYS A 61 -13.86 24.18 6.02
C LYS A 61 -13.34 23.15 7.01
N MET A 62 -12.35 22.35 6.60
CA MET A 62 -11.71 21.39 7.51
C MET A 62 -11.02 22.07 8.67
N VAL A 63 -10.27 23.15 8.42
CA VAL A 63 -9.59 23.93 9.47
C VAL A 63 -10.58 24.56 10.45
N GLU A 64 -11.72 25.10 9.95
CA GLU A 64 -12.81 25.60 10.79
C GLU A 64 -13.35 24.51 11.73
N LEU A 65 -13.70 23.35 11.17
CA LEU A 65 -14.23 22.21 11.94
C LEU A 65 -13.23 21.71 12.98
N ILE A 66 -11.96 21.60 12.63
CA ILE A 66 -10.87 21.19 13.52
C ILE A 66 -10.78 22.12 14.73
N LYS A 67 -10.76 23.42 14.51
CA LYS A 67 -10.66 24.44 15.58
C LYS A 67 -11.89 24.44 16.48
N ASN A 68 -13.10 24.43 15.88
CA ASN A 68 -14.36 24.46 16.63
C ASN A 68 -14.57 23.20 17.49
N ASN A 69 -14.04 22.04 17.06
CA ASN A 69 -14.19 20.78 17.78
C ASN A 69 -12.94 20.39 18.59
N GLN A 70 -11.92 21.26 18.64
CA GLN A 70 -10.67 21.02 19.40
C GLN A 70 -10.00 19.70 19.04
N VAL A 71 -9.91 19.38 17.75
CA VAL A 71 -9.26 18.17 17.25
C VAL A 71 -7.76 18.25 17.46
N ASN A 72 -7.13 17.14 17.87
CA ASN A 72 -5.72 17.08 18.21
C ASN A 72 -4.83 16.60 17.05
N GLY A 73 -5.39 15.92 16.06
CA GLY A 73 -4.60 15.38 14.96
C GLY A 73 -5.42 14.82 13.81
N ILE A 74 -4.71 14.53 12.73
CA ILE A 74 -5.25 13.89 11.54
C ILE A 74 -4.41 12.65 11.24
N PHE A 75 -5.06 11.55 10.91
CA PHE A 75 -4.44 10.34 10.40
C PHE A 75 -4.84 10.17 8.93
N VAL A 76 -3.83 9.98 8.07
CA VAL A 76 -3.99 9.53 6.69
C VAL A 76 -3.28 8.20 6.54
N GLY A 77 -4.04 7.16 6.15
CA GLY A 77 -3.51 5.79 6.17
C GLY A 77 -2.90 5.36 4.84
N TRP A 78 -3.75 5.07 3.86
CA TRP A 78 -3.45 4.11 2.81
C TRP A 78 -3.51 4.68 1.39
N THR A 79 -3.89 5.96 1.23
CA THR A 79 -4.26 6.53 -0.07
C THR A 79 -3.44 7.78 -0.39
N ASP A 80 -2.63 7.72 -1.45
CA ASP A 80 -1.73 8.82 -1.85
C ASP A 80 -2.49 10.10 -2.21
N SER A 81 -3.65 10.00 -2.86
CA SER A 81 -4.45 11.17 -3.23
C SER A 81 -4.94 12.00 -2.03
N HIS A 82 -4.91 11.48 -0.82
CA HIS A 82 -5.27 12.22 0.40
C HIS A 82 -4.12 13.04 0.97
N LEU A 83 -2.87 12.71 0.64
CA LEU A 83 -1.67 13.28 1.26
C LEU A 83 -1.54 14.79 1.03
N GLN A 84 -1.88 15.27 -0.17
CA GLN A 84 -1.82 16.69 -0.50
C GLN A 84 -2.79 17.53 0.35
N HIS A 85 -3.98 16.98 0.62
CA HIS A 85 -4.97 17.65 1.49
C HIS A 85 -4.55 17.56 2.94
N TYR A 86 -4.04 16.40 3.38
CA TYR A 86 -3.54 16.17 4.73
C TYR A 86 -2.50 17.21 5.15
N VAL A 87 -1.46 17.41 4.32
CA VAL A 87 -0.37 18.34 4.66
C VAL A 87 -0.89 19.77 4.77
N LYS A 88 -1.72 20.22 3.81
CA LYS A 88 -2.29 21.58 3.83
C LYS A 88 -3.16 21.83 5.06
N ILE A 89 -4.01 20.86 5.41
CA ILE A 89 -4.88 20.99 6.59
C ILE A 89 -4.03 21.01 7.86
N CYS A 90 -3.05 20.13 8.01
CA CYS A 90 -2.15 20.10 9.17
C CYS A 90 -1.40 21.42 9.35
N GLU A 91 -0.82 21.96 8.28
CA GLU A 91 -0.09 23.23 8.30
C GLU A 91 -1.00 24.40 8.75
N GLN A 92 -2.20 24.52 8.17
CA GLN A 92 -3.12 25.64 8.49
C GLN A 92 -3.81 25.49 9.85
N ALA A 93 -4.01 24.25 10.30
CA ALA A 93 -4.59 23.98 11.61
C ALA A 93 -3.56 23.97 12.75
N GLY A 94 -2.26 23.94 12.44
CA GLY A 94 -1.18 23.80 13.42
C GLY A 94 -1.12 22.42 14.08
N LEU A 95 -1.45 21.37 13.34
CA LEU A 95 -1.47 19.98 13.81
C LEU A 95 -0.17 19.24 13.45
N PRO A 96 0.18 18.18 14.18
CA PRO A 96 1.30 17.31 13.80
C PRO A 96 1.14 16.78 12.38
N CYS A 97 2.23 16.85 11.60
CA CYS A 97 2.28 16.32 10.23
C CYS A 97 3.52 15.43 10.08
N CYS A 98 3.36 14.23 9.54
CA CYS A 98 4.44 13.25 9.42
C CYS A 98 5.42 13.54 8.26
N GLY A 99 5.20 14.61 7.52
CA GLY A 99 6.10 15.07 6.45
C GLY A 99 5.76 16.48 6.00
N THR A 100 6.65 17.08 5.22
CA THR A 100 6.44 18.37 4.54
C THR A 100 5.83 18.16 3.17
N ALA A 101 5.25 19.20 2.56
CA ALA A 101 4.74 19.16 1.18
C ALA A 101 5.82 18.65 0.20
N GLU A 102 7.07 19.10 0.37
CA GLU A 102 8.19 18.67 -0.46
C GLU A 102 8.53 17.20 -0.32
N GLN A 103 8.55 16.67 0.91
CA GLN A 103 8.79 15.25 1.18
C GLN A 103 7.69 14.37 0.58
N PHE A 104 6.42 14.78 0.69
CA PHE A 104 5.32 14.08 0.03
C PHE A 104 5.40 14.13 -1.49
N ASP A 105 5.80 15.26 -2.06
CA ASP A 105 5.98 15.37 -3.51
C ASP A 105 7.08 14.43 -4.01
N ILE A 106 8.21 14.35 -3.29
CA ILE A 106 9.32 13.47 -3.68
C ILE A 106 8.95 12.00 -3.50
N LEU A 107 8.35 11.62 -2.38
CA LEU A 107 8.19 10.21 -2.01
C LEU A 107 6.83 9.61 -2.37
N SER A 108 5.83 10.42 -2.74
CA SER A 108 4.47 9.89 -2.96
C SER A 108 3.77 10.44 -4.19
N ASN A 109 3.97 11.71 -4.54
CA ASN A 109 3.10 12.37 -5.53
C ASN A 109 3.73 12.48 -6.92
N ASP A 110 5.02 12.76 -7.02
CA ASP A 110 5.71 12.94 -8.31
C ASP A 110 6.79 11.86 -8.54
N LYS A 111 6.45 10.88 -9.36
CA LYS A 111 7.35 9.78 -9.73
C LYS A 111 8.70 10.25 -10.32
N ARG A 112 8.75 11.45 -10.93
CA ARG A 112 10.00 12.01 -11.47
C ARG A 112 10.89 12.48 -10.32
N ARG A 113 10.32 13.18 -9.34
CA ARG A 113 11.06 13.63 -8.16
C ARG A 113 11.59 12.45 -7.36
N PHE A 114 10.78 11.41 -7.19
CA PHE A 114 11.23 10.16 -6.57
C PHE A 114 12.41 9.55 -7.34
N LYS A 115 12.28 9.42 -8.66
CA LYS A 115 13.37 8.87 -9.49
C LYS A 115 14.61 9.74 -9.46
N GLN A 116 14.46 11.07 -9.49
CA GLN A 116 15.59 11.99 -9.37
C GLN A 116 16.31 11.83 -8.02
N ALA A 117 15.55 11.71 -6.93
CA ALA A 117 16.12 11.43 -5.62
C ALA A 117 16.83 10.06 -5.60
N CYS A 118 16.23 9.01 -6.19
CA CYS A 118 16.90 7.72 -6.33
C CYS A 118 18.27 7.85 -7.02
N LEU A 119 18.35 8.56 -8.13
CA LEU A 119 19.59 8.76 -8.87
C LEU A 119 20.62 9.59 -8.08
N GLU A 120 20.17 10.63 -7.39
CA GLU A 120 21.03 11.51 -6.57
C GLU A 120 21.69 10.76 -5.42
N TYR A 121 20.93 9.87 -4.75
CA TYR A 121 21.41 9.13 -3.58
C TYR A 121 21.89 7.70 -3.89
N GLY A 122 21.94 7.32 -5.18
CA GLY A 122 22.42 6.00 -5.59
C GLY A 122 21.45 4.85 -5.29
N VAL A 123 20.16 5.14 -5.10
CA VAL A 123 19.12 4.13 -4.93
C VAL A 123 18.82 3.48 -6.28
N PRO A 124 18.90 2.15 -6.40
CA PRO A 124 18.69 1.47 -7.67
C PRO A 124 17.26 1.69 -8.20
N THR A 125 17.14 2.11 -9.47
CA THR A 125 15.84 2.39 -10.12
C THR A 125 15.91 2.02 -11.60
N PRO A 126 14.79 1.64 -12.28
CA PRO A 126 14.80 1.41 -13.72
C PRO A 126 15.31 2.63 -14.48
N TYR A 127 16.13 2.43 -15.51
CA TYR A 127 16.62 3.53 -16.32
C TYR A 127 15.45 4.26 -17.00
N GLN A 128 15.47 5.60 -16.99
CA GLN A 128 14.46 6.43 -17.63
C GLN A 128 15.05 7.08 -18.88
N PHE A 129 14.40 6.88 -20.01
CA PHE A 129 14.72 7.54 -21.25
C PHE A 129 14.04 8.91 -21.29
N GLN A 130 14.80 9.94 -21.66
CA GLN A 130 14.26 11.30 -21.81
C GLN A 130 13.73 11.45 -23.24
N LEU A 131 12.42 11.57 -23.36
CA LEU A 131 11.73 11.80 -24.63
C LEU A 131 10.81 13.01 -24.51
N ASP A 132 10.68 13.74 -25.61
CA ASP A 132 9.65 14.76 -25.78
C ASP A 132 8.69 14.38 -26.93
N ILE A 133 7.68 15.22 -27.19
CA ILE A 133 6.67 14.96 -28.21
C ILE A 133 7.25 14.89 -29.61
N ASN A 134 8.41 15.51 -29.86
CA ASN A 134 9.03 15.52 -31.20
C ASN A 134 9.65 14.15 -31.54
N LEU A 135 9.91 13.32 -30.50
CA LEU A 135 10.48 11.97 -30.63
C LEU A 135 11.73 12.01 -31.53
N ALA A 136 12.69 12.86 -31.12
CA ALA A 136 13.91 13.07 -31.89
C ALA A 136 14.64 11.75 -32.16
N ARG A 137 15.17 11.59 -33.38
CA ARG A 137 15.83 10.34 -33.80
C ARG A 137 16.97 9.96 -32.85
N GLU A 138 17.75 10.94 -32.41
CA GLU A 138 18.87 10.75 -31.48
C GLU A 138 18.45 10.15 -30.13
N ASP A 139 17.25 10.48 -29.66
CA ASP A 139 16.71 9.95 -28.41
C ASP A 139 16.13 8.55 -28.59
N LEU A 140 15.44 8.32 -29.72
CA LEU A 140 14.91 7.00 -30.07
C LEU A 140 16.02 5.96 -30.28
N ASP A 141 17.16 6.35 -30.88
CA ASP A 141 18.31 5.47 -31.13
C ASP A 141 18.99 4.99 -29.82
N ARG A 142 18.76 5.66 -28.69
CA ARG A 142 19.29 5.28 -27.38
C ARG A 142 18.42 4.27 -26.65
N ILE A 143 17.22 3.99 -27.15
CA ILE A 143 16.26 3.13 -26.47
C ILE A 143 16.61 1.67 -26.63
N THR A 144 16.68 0.96 -25.51
CA THR A 144 16.81 -0.49 -25.49
C THR A 144 15.45 -1.10 -25.16
N TYR A 145 14.88 -1.82 -26.12
CA TYR A 145 13.57 -2.47 -25.95
C TYR A 145 13.67 -3.82 -25.23
N PRO A 146 12.61 -4.25 -24.51
CA PRO A 146 11.34 -3.56 -24.35
C PRO A 146 11.40 -2.41 -23.35
N VAL A 147 10.48 -1.44 -23.50
CA VAL A 147 10.30 -0.32 -22.56
C VAL A 147 8.90 -0.31 -21.97
N LEU A 148 8.76 0.35 -20.82
CA LEU A 148 7.49 0.64 -20.19
C LEU A 148 7.14 2.10 -20.43
N VAL A 149 5.93 2.36 -20.93
CA VAL A 149 5.41 3.70 -21.17
C VAL A 149 4.24 3.95 -20.24
N LYS A 150 4.26 5.08 -19.54
CA LYS A 150 3.22 5.44 -18.57
C LYS A 150 3.04 6.95 -18.45
N PRO A 151 1.81 7.46 -18.19
CA PRO A 151 1.60 8.87 -17.89
C PRO A 151 2.06 9.19 -16.46
N ALA A 152 2.43 10.46 -16.22
CA ALA A 152 2.89 10.90 -14.90
C ALA A 152 1.74 11.08 -13.90
N ASP A 153 0.55 11.37 -14.38
CA ASP A 153 -0.64 11.81 -13.64
C ASP A 153 -1.64 10.68 -13.34
N GLU A 154 -1.30 9.43 -13.69
CA GLU A 154 -2.15 8.27 -13.42
C GLU A 154 -1.58 7.38 -12.30
N SER A 155 -2.48 6.77 -11.53
CA SER A 155 -2.17 5.84 -10.46
C SER A 155 -2.90 4.50 -10.65
N GLY A 156 -2.53 3.47 -9.86
CA GLY A 156 -3.17 2.16 -9.92
C GLY A 156 -2.95 1.44 -11.24
N SER A 157 -1.80 1.61 -11.85
CA SER A 157 -1.39 0.95 -13.11
C SER A 157 -2.22 1.33 -14.34
N ARG A 158 -2.94 2.44 -14.30
CA ARG A 158 -3.68 2.94 -15.47
C ARG A 158 -2.72 3.55 -16.48
N GLY A 159 -3.02 3.37 -17.77
CA GLY A 159 -2.21 3.93 -18.84
C GLY A 159 -0.79 3.37 -18.94
N ILE A 160 -0.49 2.24 -18.33
CA ILE A 160 0.81 1.56 -18.42
C ILE A 160 0.78 0.57 -19.58
N LYS A 161 1.75 0.68 -20.50
CA LYS A 161 1.93 -0.26 -21.61
C LYS A 161 3.39 -0.63 -21.78
N ARG A 162 3.65 -1.91 -22.00
CA ARG A 162 4.92 -2.40 -22.51
C ARG A 162 4.96 -2.20 -24.01
N CYS A 163 6.07 -1.65 -24.51
CA CYS A 163 6.34 -1.49 -25.94
C CYS A 163 7.60 -2.28 -26.28
N ASP A 164 7.47 -3.19 -27.23
CA ASP A 164 8.53 -4.12 -27.63
C ASP A 164 9.40 -3.56 -28.78
N ASN A 165 8.98 -2.48 -29.41
CA ASN A 165 9.68 -1.84 -30.54
C ASN A 165 9.34 -0.34 -30.64
N GLU A 166 10.01 0.35 -31.56
CA GLU A 166 9.86 1.80 -31.78
C GLU A 166 8.46 2.19 -32.29
N GLU A 167 7.86 1.37 -33.15
CA GLU A 167 6.52 1.66 -33.69
C GLU A 167 5.47 1.66 -32.57
N GLU A 168 5.49 0.66 -31.70
CA GLU A 168 4.60 0.60 -30.55
C GLU A 168 4.84 1.75 -29.58
N LEU A 169 6.11 2.09 -29.30
CA LEU A 169 6.47 3.20 -28.44
C LEU A 169 5.94 4.52 -28.99
N THR A 170 6.28 4.86 -30.23
CA THR A 170 5.94 6.16 -30.81
C THR A 170 4.44 6.35 -31.00
N SER A 171 3.72 5.29 -31.36
CA SER A 171 2.26 5.29 -31.43
C SER A 171 1.63 5.54 -30.08
N TYR A 172 2.02 4.77 -29.05
CA TYR A 172 1.43 4.87 -27.73
C TYR A 172 1.84 6.15 -26.98
N TYR A 173 3.08 6.63 -27.18
CA TYR A 173 3.54 7.89 -26.60
C TYR A 173 2.66 9.07 -27.06
N LYS A 174 2.35 9.14 -28.37
CA LYS A 174 1.49 10.18 -28.95
C LYS A 174 0.05 10.08 -28.41
N GLU A 175 -0.50 8.87 -28.37
CA GLU A 175 -1.83 8.61 -27.81
C GLU A 175 -1.93 9.12 -26.36
N LEU A 176 -0.98 8.74 -25.51
CA LEU A 176 -0.94 9.20 -24.13
C LEU A 176 -0.75 10.72 -24.01
N TYR A 177 0.11 11.29 -24.84
CA TYR A 177 0.34 12.73 -24.85
C TYR A 177 -0.93 13.53 -25.18
N GLU A 178 -1.80 13.02 -26.04
CA GLU A 178 -3.07 13.64 -26.36
C GLU A 178 -4.08 13.60 -25.20
N HIS A 179 -4.10 12.50 -24.43
CA HIS A 179 -5.10 12.24 -23.39
C HIS A 179 -4.64 12.64 -21.97
N SER A 180 -3.33 12.68 -21.68
CA SER A 180 -2.79 13.06 -20.37
C SER A 180 -2.99 14.57 -20.13
N GLU A 181 -3.49 14.93 -18.96
CA GLU A 181 -3.66 16.34 -18.55
C GLU A 181 -2.30 17.02 -18.37
N SER A 182 -1.34 16.32 -17.77
CA SER A 182 0.00 16.85 -17.50
C SER A 182 0.89 16.92 -18.74
N LYS A 183 0.55 16.21 -19.81
CA LYS A 183 1.39 16.02 -21.03
C LYS A 183 2.78 15.46 -20.71
N LYS A 184 2.93 14.78 -19.57
CA LYS A 184 4.19 14.21 -19.10
C LYS A 184 4.13 12.69 -19.21
N ILE A 185 4.94 12.12 -20.09
CA ILE A 185 4.98 10.69 -20.36
C ILE A 185 6.35 10.15 -19.94
N PHE A 186 6.35 9.06 -19.18
CA PHE A 186 7.55 8.32 -18.81
C PHE A 186 7.80 7.18 -19.78
N VAL A 187 9.05 7.06 -20.18
CA VAL A 187 9.56 5.89 -20.90
C VAL A 187 10.70 5.30 -20.07
N GLU A 188 10.53 4.09 -19.60
CA GLU A 188 11.48 3.45 -18.70
C GLU A 188 11.89 2.07 -19.23
N GLN A 189 13.09 1.64 -18.85
CA GLN A 189 13.51 0.27 -19.05
C GLN A 189 12.47 -0.69 -18.46
N TYR A 190 12.01 -1.64 -19.26
CA TYR A 190 11.12 -2.69 -18.76
C TYR A 190 11.93 -3.73 -18.00
N ILE A 191 11.67 -3.83 -16.70
CA ILE A 191 12.27 -4.87 -15.85
C ILE A 191 11.40 -6.11 -15.94
N HIS A 192 11.84 -7.08 -16.72
CA HIS A 192 11.17 -8.38 -16.76
C HIS A 192 11.54 -9.19 -15.51
N SER A 193 10.63 -9.19 -14.54
CA SER A 193 10.77 -9.93 -13.30
C SER A 193 9.41 -10.33 -12.75
N ASP A 194 9.33 -11.55 -12.22
CA ASP A 194 8.17 -12.03 -11.45
C ASP A 194 8.33 -11.74 -9.95
N LYS A 195 9.48 -11.21 -9.53
CA LYS A 195 9.81 -10.90 -8.14
C LYS A 195 9.55 -9.43 -7.86
N GLU A 196 8.41 -9.14 -7.27
CA GLU A 196 7.99 -7.80 -6.85
C GLU A 196 8.07 -7.71 -5.33
N ILE A 197 8.94 -6.82 -4.84
CA ILE A 197 9.23 -6.63 -3.40
C ILE A 197 8.67 -5.31 -2.91
N TYR A 198 8.20 -5.33 -1.67
CA TYR A 198 7.76 -4.15 -0.91
C TYR A 198 8.54 -4.10 0.40
N ILE A 199 8.99 -2.91 0.76
CA ILE A 199 9.84 -2.67 1.92
C ILE A 199 9.24 -1.54 2.73
N HIS A 200 9.16 -1.71 4.05
CA HIS A 200 8.64 -0.69 4.95
C HIS A 200 9.71 -0.25 5.96
N TYR A 201 9.75 1.04 6.17
CA TYR A 201 10.55 1.68 7.21
C TYR A 201 9.66 2.40 8.21
N THR A 202 9.95 2.22 9.48
CA THR A 202 9.53 3.12 10.55
C THR A 202 10.64 4.12 10.80
N VAL A 203 10.37 5.40 10.55
CA VAL A 203 11.30 6.48 10.87
C VAL A 203 10.87 7.08 12.20
N GLN A 204 11.70 6.92 13.23
CA GLN A 204 11.43 7.42 14.57
C GLN A 204 12.53 8.37 15.02
N ASN A 205 12.18 9.63 15.25
CA ASN A 205 13.13 10.69 15.62
C ASN A 205 14.33 10.83 14.64
N GLY A 206 14.08 10.58 13.35
CA GLY A 206 15.08 10.61 12.30
C GLY A 206 15.87 9.32 12.10
N TYR A 207 15.70 8.31 12.95
CA TYR A 207 16.31 7.00 12.77
C TYR A 207 15.41 6.12 11.88
N CYS A 208 15.97 5.63 10.78
CA CYS A 208 15.28 4.75 9.82
C CYS A 208 15.46 3.29 10.23
N SER A 209 14.39 2.62 10.63
CA SER A 209 14.37 1.20 10.96
C SER A 209 13.67 0.40 9.88
N LEU A 210 14.30 -0.66 9.36
CA LEU A 210 13.68 -1.60 8.43
C LEU A 210 12.67 -2.47 9.19
N SER A 211 11.37 -2.19 9.01
CA SER A 211 10.31 -2.83 9.79
C SER A 211 9.78 -4.11 9.15
N SER A 212 9.70 -4.17 7.83
CA SER A 212 9.26 -5.37 7.10
C SER A 212 9.69 -5.35 5.64
N ALA A 213 9.79 -6.53 5.06
CA ALA A 213 9.86 -6.72 3.62
C ALA A 213 9.01 -7.95 3.22
N PHE A 214 8.27 -7.84 2.12
CA PHE A 214 7.44 -8.92 1.62
C PHE A 214 7.49 -9.03 0.11
N MET A 215 7.15 -10.23 -0.38
CA MET A 215 7.03 -10.51 -1.81
C MET A 215 5.56 -10.59 -2.21
N LYS A 216 5.24 -10.02 -3.36
CA LYS A 216 3.91 -10.12 -3.97
C LYS A 216 3.84 -11.34 -4.86
N GLN A 217 2.89 -12.23 -4.58
CA GLN A 217 2.56 -13.40 -5.37
C GLN A 217 1.27 -13.17 -6.16
N LYS A 218 1.26 -13.58 -7.43
CA LYS A 218 0.19 -13.33 -8.39
C LYS A 218 -0.64 -14.60 -8.66
N PRO A 219 -1.94 -14.45 -9.01
CA PRO A 219 -2.76 -15.57 -9.46
C PRO A 219 -2.23 -16.19 -10.75
N ILE A 220 -2.57 -17.46 -10.98
CA ILE A 220 -2.28 -18.13 -12.25
C ILE A 220 -3.10 -17.44 -13.37
N ASN A 221 -2.47 -17.23 -14.54
CA ASN A 221 -3.12 -16.74 -15.77
C ASN A 221 -3.62 -15.28 -15.77
N GLU A 222 -3.19 -14.41 -14.88
CA GLU A 222 -3.35 -12.97 -15.09
C GLU A 222 -2.18 -12.41 -15.90
N GLY A 223 -2.27 -12.51 -17.24
CA GLY A 223 -1.25 -12.02 -18.20
C GLY A 223 -1.18 -10.50 -18.35
N LYS A 224 -1.56 -9.71 -17.32
CA LYS A 224 -1.50 -8.24 -17.32
C LYS A 224 -0.21 -7.75 -16.69
N VAL A 225 0.32 -6.64 -17.22
CA VAL A 225 1.51 -5.95 -16.68
C VAL A 225 1.31 -5.60 -15.18
N ALA A 226 0.08 -5.31 -14.78
CA ALA A 226 -0.31 -5.09 -13.41
C ALA A 226 -1.42 -6.06 -13.03
N SER A 227 -1.08 -7.08 -12.25
CA SER A 227 -2.04 -8.06 -11.71
C SER A 227 -2.30 -7.80 -10.23
N SER A 228 -3.50 -8.21 -9.76
CA SER A 228 -3.80 -8.26 -8.33
C SER A 228 -2.89 -9.26 -7.62
N ALA A 229 -2.62 -9.02 -6.34
CA ALA A 229 -1.98 -10.03 -5.51
C ALA A 229 -2.98 -11.15 -5.16
N ILE A 230 -2.48 -12.37 -4.97
CA ILE A 230 -3.16 -13.42 -4.23
C ILE A 230 -2.58 -13.55 -2.83
N LEU A 231 -1.25 -13.45 -2.70
CA LEU A 231 -0.54 -13.40 -1.42
C LEU A 231 0.45 -12.24 -1.40
N HIS A 232 0.58 -11.60 -0.24
CA HIS A 232 1.79 -10.90 0.17
C HIS A 232 2.45 -11.73 1.26
N VAL A 233 3.64 -12.25 0.99
CA VAL A 233 4.32 -13.22 1.87
C VAL A 233 5.44 -12.53 2.65
N PHE A 234 5.41 -12.66 3.97
CA PHE A 234 6.39 -12.13 4.92
C PHE A 234 7.03 -13.28 5.72
N PRO A 235 8.32 -13.12 6.11
CA PRO A 235 9.27 -12.15 5.61
C PRO A 235 9.75 -12.52 4.21
N SER A 236 10.23 -11.52 3.44
CA SER A 236 10.92 -11.80 2.18
C SER A 236 12.25 -12.50 2.42
N SER A 237 12.57 -13.49 1.59
CA SER A 237 13.89 -14.15 1.57
C SER A 237 15.02 -13.23 1.08
N TYR A 238 14.69 -12.07 0.51
CA TYR A 238 15.64 -11.10 -0.06
C TYR A 238 16.11 -10.02 0.90
N ILE A 239 15.76 -10.09 2.20
CA ILE A 239 16.13 -9.06 3.19
C ILE A 239 17.65 -8.92 3.32
N ASP A 240 18.40 -10.03 3.34
CA ASP A 240 19.86 -9.95 3.47
C ASP A 240 20.51 -9.34 2.24
N LEU A 241 20.10 -9.77 1.04
CA LEU A 241 20.53 -9.16 -0.22
C LEU A 241 20.21 -7.67 -0.26
N TYR A 242 19.02 -7.26 0.20
CA TYR A 242 18.64 -5.86 0.29
C TYR A 242 19.57 -5.07 1.19
N ARG A 243 19.85 -5.59 2.38
CA ARG A 243 20.76 -4.96 3.34
C ARG A 243 22.17 -4.77 2.78
N GLU A 244 22.66 -5.77 2.05
CA GLU A 244 23.99 -5.73 1.46
C GLU A 244 24.10 -4.75 0.29
N THR A 245 23.03 -4.58 -0.51
CA THR A 245 23.18 -3.96 -1.84
C THR A 245 22.42 -2.63 -1.99
N ALA A 246 21.39 -2.36 -1.20
CA ALA A 246 20.52 -1.20 -1.41
C ALA A 246 20.14 -0.42 -0.15
N GLU A 247 20.09 -1.04 1.03
CA GLU A 247 19.60 -0.40 2.27
C GLU A 247 20.35 0.89 2.59
N SER A 248 21.69 0.89 2.50
CA SER A 248 22.47 2.07 2.87
C SER A 248 22.15 3.30 2.01
N ALA A 249 21.94 3.14 0.72
CA ALA A 249 21.55 4.21 -0.19
C ALA A 249 20.13 4.72 0.11
N VAL A 250 19.20 3.81 0.40
CA VAL A 250 17.81 4.15 0.76
C VAL A 250 17.74 4.91 2.07
N VAL A 251 18.43 4.43 3.11
CA VAL A 251 18.51 5.11 4.41
C VAL A 251 19.15 6.49 4.27
N HIS A 252 20.26 6.60 3.52
CA HIS A 252 20.89 7.89 3.26
C HIS A 252 19.96 8.88 2.54
N MET A 253 19.17 8.42 1.58
CA MET A 253 18.15 9.23 0.92
C MET A 253 17.10 9.74 1.93
N PHE A 254 16.57 8.89 2.79
CA PHE A 254 15.54 9.28 3.76
C PHE A 254 16.07 10.25 4.82
N GLU A 255 17.29 10.03 5.32
CA GLU A 255 17.96 10.93 6.26
C GLU A 255 18.27 12.30 5.62
N SER A 256 18.75 12.32 4.37
CA SER A 256 19.03 13.54 3.62
C SER A 256 17.77 14.34 3.30
N LEU A 257 16.65 13.66 3.05
CA LEU A 257 15.34 14.30 2.91
C LEU A 257 14.77 14.80 4.26
N GLY A 258 15.43 14.51 5.38
CA GLY A 258 15.07 15.00 6.70
C GLY A 258 13.80 14.36 7.28
N LEU A 259 13.51 13.10 6.95
CA LEU A 259 12.39 12.38 7.54
C LEU A 259 12.59 12.21 9.05
N LYS A 260 11.49 12.33 9.83
CA LYS A 260 11.60 12.28 11.31
C LYS A 260 10.69 11.24 11.96
N ASN A 261 9.38 11.41 11.87
CA ASN A 261 8.41 10.53 12.52
C ASN A 261 7.33 10.16 11.50
N CYS A 262 7.55 9.07 10.76
CA CYS A 262 6.70 8.64 9.66
C CYS A 262 6.91 7.17 9.34
N ILE A 263 6.05 6.65 8.49
CA ILE A 263 6.23 5.35 7.84
C ILE A 263 6.50 5.61 6.36
N VAL A 264 7.47 4.90 5.80
CA VAL A 264 7.79 4.95 4.37
C VAL A 264 7.73 3.55 3.79
N MET A 265 7.08 3.41 2.65
CA MET A 265 7.12 2.18 1.87
C MET A 265 7.87 2.40 0.56
N MET A 266 8.54 1.37 0.08
CA MET A 266 9.15 1.32 -1.25
C MET A 266 8.71 0.08 -1.99
N GLN A 267 8.52 0.22 -3.30
CA GLN A 267 8.12 -0.88 -4.18
C GLN A 267 9.16 -1.03 -5.28
N GLY A 268 9.56 -2.26 -5.54
CA GLY A 268 10.57 -2.55 -6.55
C GLY A 268 10.48 -3.94 -7.11
N PHE A 269 11.27 -4.18 -8.16
CA PHE A 269 11.51 -5.51 -8.72
C PHE A 269 12.89 -6.00 -8.32
N ILE A 270 13.05 -7.32 -8.26
CA ILE A 270 14.35 -7.97 -8.12
C ILE A 270 14.63 -8.73 -9.42
N LYS A 271 15.75 -8.41 -10.06
CA LYS A 271 16.22 -9.11 -11.25
C LYS A 271 17.73 -9.30 -11.17
N ASP A 272 18.22 -10.49 -11.43
CA ASP A 272 19.65 -10.83 -11.42
C ASP A 272 20.35 -10.38 -10.12
N ASN A 273 19.68 -10.57 -8.96
CA ASN A 273 20.07 -10.12 -7.63
C ASN A 273 20.26 -8.60 -7.48
N GLN A 274 19.66 -7.82 -8.35
CA GLN A 274 19.61 -6.35 -8.25
C GLN A 274 18.19 -5.87 -8.00
N PHE A 275 18.06 -4.80 -7.19
CA PHE A 275 16.79 -4.14 -6.92
C PHE A 275 16.57 -3.01 -7.94
N TYR A 276 15.30 -2.77 -8.25
CA TYR A 276 14.86 -1.68 -9.13
C TYR A 276 13.61 -1.04 -8.53
N PHE A 277 13.79 0.00 -7.69
CA PHE A 277 12.68 0.70 -7.05
C PHE A 277 12.00 1.64 -8.04
N TYR A 278 10.70 1.51 -8.18
CA TYR A 278 9.91 2.27 -9.14
C TYR A 278 8.86 3.20 -8.50
N GLU A 279 8.57 3.01 -7.20
CA GLU A 279 7.59 3.78 -6.45
C GLU A 279 7.92 3.77 -4.96
N SER A 280 7.55 4.85 -4.28
CA SER A 280 7.56 4.93 -2.82
C SER A 280 6.28 5.60 -2.32
N GLY A 281 6.04 5.55 -1.01
CA GLY A 281 4.93 6.22 -0.37
C GLY A 281 5.29 6.64 1.04
N LEU A 282 5.20 7.94 1.33
CA LEU A 282 5.38 8.48 2.68
C LEU A 282 4.07 8.33 3.46
N ARG A 283 3.71 7.11 3.75
CA ARG A 283 2.49 6.70 4.44
C ARG A 283 2.53 5.24 4.83
N MET A 284 1.58 4.82 5.61
CA MET A 284 1.40 3.39 5.89
C MET A 284 0.99 2.63 4.63
N GLY A 285 1.55 1.45 4.44
CA GLY A 285 1.16 0.52 3.39
C GLY A 285 -0.18 -0.15 3.71
N GLY A 286 -1.00 -0.36 2.67
CA GLY A 286 -2.28 -1.05 2.84
C GLY A 286 -2.14 -2.49 3.34
N GLU A 287 -0.97 -3.08 3.22
CA GLU A 287 -0.61 -4.43 3.67
C GLU A 287 -0.64 -4.59 5.19
N GLN A 288 -0.57 -3.46 5.94
CA GLN A 288 -0.70 -3.42 7.38
C GLN A 288 0.28 -4.36 8.11
N PHE A 289 1.57 -4.30 7.76
CA PHE A 289 2.63 -5.16 8.31
C PHE A 289 2.67 -5.17 9.84
N TYR A 290 2.22 -4.10 10.47
CA TYR A 290 2.14 -3.97 11.94
C TYR A 290 1.26 -5.04 12.60
N VAL A 291 0.32 -5.64 11.85
CA VAL A 291 -0.51 -6.75 12.36
C VAL A 291 0.34 -7.97 12.69
N PHE A 292 1.46 -8.16 11.99
CA PHE A 292 2.44 -9.20 12.26
C PHE A 292 3.54 -8.73 13.22
N ALA A 293 4.03 -7.48 13.05
CA ALA A 293 5.10 -6.93 13.88
C ALA A 293 4.69 -6.81 15.37
N ASP A 294 3.44 -6.47 15.65
CA ASP A 294 2.92 -6.36 17.02
C ASP A 294 3.13 -7.66 17.83
N PRO A 295 2.58 -8.81 17.44
CA PRO A 295 2.78 -10.06 18.20
C PRO A 295 4.18 -10.66 18.08
N LEU A 296 4.96 -10.36 17.04
CA LEU A 296 6.27 -10.97 16.80
C LEU A 296 7.44 -10.15 17.35
N ASN A 297 7.35 -8.83 17.27
CA ASN A 297 8.43 -7.91 17.64
C ASN A 297 8.05 -7.02 18.84
N GLY A 298 6.78 -7.02 19.28
CA GLY A 298 6.31 -6.16 20.36
C GLY A 298 6.25 -4.67 19.99
N ILE A 299 6.16 -4.35 18.68
CA ILE A 299 6.06 -2.99 18.18
C ILE A 299 4.92 -2.85 17.17
N ASN A 300 4.11 -1.81 17.33
CA ASN A 300 2.98 -1.53 16.44
C ASN A 300 3.12 -0.16 15.79
N ALA A 301 3.49 -0.14 14.51
CA ALA A 301 3.67 1.09 13.77
C ALA A 301 2.38 1.93 13.64
N LEU A 302 1.20 1.29 13.66
CA LEU A 302 -0.08 2.03 13.67
C LEU A 302 -0.27 2.78 14.99
N ASP A 303 0.05 2.16 16.13
CA ASP A 303 -0.01 2.82 17.45
C ASP A 303 0.93 4.03 17.50
N MET A 304 2.15 3.85 17.00
CA MET A 304 3.14 4.92 16.92
C MET A 304 2.64 6.09 16.07
N MET A 305 2.00 5.82 14.94
CA MET A 305 1.44 6.87 14.07
C MET A 305 0.17 7.51 14.67
N ILE A 306 -0.67 6.77 15.38
CA ILE A 306 -1.82 7.32 16.11
C ILE A 306 -1.33 8.25 17.22
N GLU A 307 -0.36 7.81 18.03
CA GLU A 307 0.25 8.66 19.06
C GLU A 307 0.83 9.93 18.45
N PHE A 308 1.66 9.78 17.40
CA PHE A 308 2.25 10.92 16.71
C PHE A 308 1.20 11.91 16.22
N SER A 309 0.15 11.42 15.58
CA SER A 309 -0.90 12.28 15.01
C SER A 309 -1.55 13.18 16.05
N VAL A 310 -1.72 12.74 17.29
CA VAL A 310 -2.43 13.51 18.33
C VAL A 310 -1.50 14.19 19.36
N THR A 311 -0.19 13.86 19.35
CA THR A 311 0.78 14.39 20.33
C THR A 311 2.01 15.05 19.70
N GLY A 312 2.27 14.79 18.42
CA GLY A 312 3.53 15.16 17.75
C GLY A 312 4.73 14.33 18.18
N LYS A 313 4.53 13.25 18.96
CA LYS A 313 5.59 12.38 19.48
C LYS A 313 5.32 10.92 19.06
N MET A 314 6.39 10.16 18.93
CA MET A 314 6.37 8.74 18.61
C MET A 314 7.17 8.02 19.71
N THR A 315 6.51 7.59 20.78
CA THR A 315 7.16 7.08 21.98
C THR A 315 6.64 5.72 22.47
N CYS A 316 5.52 5.23 21.94
CA CYS A 316 4.89 3.98 22.34
C CYS A 316 5.58 2.70 21.83
N GLY A 317 6.73 2.83 21.21
CA GLY A 317 7.62 1.76 20.77
C GLY A 317 9.03 2.32 20.55
N ASN A 318 9.99 1.43 20.40
CA ASN A 318 11.37 1.75 20.04
C ASN A 318 11.75 0.98 18.78
N ALA A 319 11.57 1.62 17.62
CA ALA A 319 11.81 0.98 16.33
C ALA A 319 13.26 0.49 16.20
N ARG A 320 14.22 1.24 16.76
CA ARG A 320 15.64 0.88 16.70
C ARG A 320 15.97 -0.44 17.40
N GLU A 321 15.25 -0.77 18.47
CA GLU A 321 15.52 -1.95 19.29
C GLU A 321 14.58 -3.12 18.96
N GLN A 322 13.34 -2.81 18.55
CA GLN A 322 12.29 -3.79 18.42
C GLN A 322 12.03 -4.25 16.98
N ASP A 323 12.25 -3.36 15.98
CA ASP A 323 12.00 -3.74 14.59
C ASP A 323 12.94 -4.87 14.15
N ASN A 324 12.31 -5.93 13.65
CA ASN A 324 13.00 -7.03 13.01
C ASN A 324 12.21 -7.46 11.76
N PRO A 325 12.68 -7.13 10.54
CA PRO A 325 11.98 -7.49 9.32
C PRO A 325 11.96 -9.00 9.06
N LYS A 326 12.85 -9.76 9.71
CA LYS A 326 12.91 -11.23 9.65
C LYS A 326 11.99 -11.81 10.72
N PHE A 327 10.68 -11.71 10.48
CA PHE A 327 9.69 -12.29 11.37
C PHE A 327 10.02 -13.75 11.73
N SER A 328 9.83 -14.12 13.00
CA SER A 328 10.12 -15.47 13.48
C SER A 328 9.10 -16.53 13.06
N LYS A 329 8.03 -16.12 12.36
CA LYS A 329 6.98 -16.98 11.83
C LYS A 329 6.70 -16.65 10.36
N SER A 330 6.06 -17.57 9.66
CA SER A 330 5.57 -17.36 8.30
C SER A 330 4.25 -16.60 8.34
N CYS A 331 4.18 -15.49 7.64
CA CYS A 331 3.01 -14.61 7.63
C CYS A 331 2.60 -14.28 6.19
N CYS A 332 1.34 -14.05 5.96
CA CYS A 332 0.88 -13.52 4.69
C CYS A 332 -0.40 -12.71 4.79
N ASN A 333 -0.57 -11.79 3.86
CA ASN A 333 -1.87 -11.26 3.53
C ASN A 333 -2.46 -12.12 2.42
N TYR A 334 -3.58 -12.78 2.69
CA TYR A 334 -4.31 -13.54 1.70
C TYR A 334 -5.46 -12.72 1.13
N TYR A 335 -5.41 -12.45 -0.17
CA TYR A 335 -6.39 -11.66 -0.90
C TYR A 335 -7.42 -12.58 -1.55
N ILE A 336 -8.65 -12.52 -1.08
CA ILE A 336 -9.78 -13.21 -1.71
C ILE A 336 -10.31 -12.32 -2.83
N THR A 337 -9.87 -12.62 -4.05
CA THR A 337 -10.23 -11.87 -5.27
C THR A 337 -11.33 -12.61 -6.02
N LEU A 338 -12.33 -11.88 -6.49
CA LEU A 338 -13.51 -12.44 -7.13
C LEU A 338 -13.52 -12.26 -8.65
N LYS A 339 -14.14 -13.20 -9.34
CA LYS A 339 -14.56 -13.07 -10.74
C LYS A 339 -15.70 -12.07 -10.84
N PRO A 340 -15.93 -11.46 -12.02
CA PRO A 340 -17.09 -10.58 -12.25
C PRO A 340 -18.41 -11.29 -12.00
N GLY A 341 -19.37 -10.60 -11.38
CA GLY A 341 -20.69 -11.12 -11.04
C GLY A 341 -21.29 -10.40 -9.83
N THR A 342 -22.50 -10.76 -9.44
CA THR A 342 -23.16 -10.25 -8.23
C THR A 342 -22.99 -11.25 -7.09
N ILE A 343 -22.49 -10.81 -5.94
CA ILE A 343 -22.32 -11.68 -4.77
C ILE A 343 -23.69 -12.00 -4.17
N THR A 344 -24.11 -13.25 -4.26
CA THR A 344 -25.43 -13.69 -3.75
C THR A 344 -25.35 -14.61 -2.54
N SER A 345 -24.19 -15.25 -2.31
CA SER A 345 -23.96 -15.99 -1.06
C SER A 345 -22.51 -15.90 -0.60
N ILE A 346 -22.33 -15.88 0.72
CA ILE A 346 -21.04 -15.96 1.40
C ILE A 346 -21.22 -16.94 2.56
N THR A 347 -20.46 -18.03 2.57
CA THR A 347 -20.47 -19.01 3.66
C THR A 347 -19.07 -19.32 4.13
N GLY A 348 -18.92 -19.77 5.38
CA GLY A 348 -17.64 -20.16 5.98
C GLY A 348 -16.81 -19.02 6.54
N LEU A 349 -17.18 -17.75 6.35
CA LEU A 349 -16.41 -16.60 6.85
C LEU A 349 -16.26 -16.63 8.38
N ASP A 350 -17.32 -16.92 9.10
CA ASP A 350 -17.34 -17.01 10.56
C ASP A 350 -16.43 -18.11 11.13
N MET A 351 -16.25 -19.19 10.37
CA MET A 351 -15.29 -20.26 10.70
C MET A 351 -13.86 -19.78 10.46
N VAL A 352 -13.61 -19.11 9.35
CA VAL A 352 -12.30 -18.58 8.99
C VAL A 352 -11.86 -17.51 10.00
N GLU A 353 -12.72 -16.58 10.38
CA GLU A 353 -12.41 -15.53 11.36
C GLU A 353 -12.15 -16.06 12.78
N LYS A 354 -12.64 -17.24 13.11
CA LYS A 354 -12.36 -17.92 14.39
C LYS A 354 -11.08 -18.75 14.39
N MET A 355 -10.42 -18.92 13.27
CA MET A 355 -9.12 -19.61 13.21
C MET A 355 -8.07 -18.79 13.93
N ARG A 356 -7.30 -19.40 14.83
CA ARG A 356 -6.22 -18.73 15.59
C ARG A 356 -5.13 -18.12 14.72
N GLN A 357 -4.97 -18.65 13.50
CA GLN A 357 -4.00 -18.19 12.52
C GLN A 357 -4.44 -16.91 11.79
N VAL A 358 -5.73 -16.59 11.82
CA VAL A 358 -6.29 -15.38 11.20
C VAL A 358 -6.29 -14.25 12.22
N LEU A 359 -5.34 -13.34 12.10
CA LEU A 359 -5.15 -12.24 13.04
C LEU A 359 -6.13 -11.08 12.79
N GLN A 360 -6.44 -10.83 11.53
CA GLN A 360 -7.31 -9.73 11.13
C GLN A 360 -7.96 -10.01 9.77
N ASN A 361 -9.20 -9.54 9.60
CA ASN A 361 -9.89 -9.48 8.31
C ASN A 361 -10.24 -8.03 7.97
N ALA A 362 -9.77 -7.55 6.82
CA ALA A 362 -10.22 -6.29 6.22
C ALA A 362 -11.23 -6.61 5.12
N THR A 363 -12.47 -6.15 5.31
CA THR A 363 -13.59 -6.39 4.40
C THR A 363 -13.80 -5.21 3.46
N PHE A 364 -13.86 -5.46 2.15
CA PHE A 364 -14.04 -4.44 1.10
C PHE A 364 -15.37 -4.54 0.36
N LYS A 365 -15.98 -5.72 0.32
CA LYS A 365 -17.25 -6.00 -0.36
C LYS A 365 -18.17 -6.78 0.56
N LYS A 366 -19.45 -6.81 0.21
CA LYS A 366 -20.50 -7.49 0.98
C LYS A 366 -21.49 -8.17 0.06
N LEU A 367 -22.37 -8.94 0.65
CA LEU A 367 -23.50 -9.56 -0.05
C LEU A 367 -24.31 -8.49 -0.81
N GLY A 368 -24.63 -8.78 -2.07
CA GLY A 368 -25.34 -7.89 -2.99
C GLY A 368 -24.44 -6.97 -3.82
N ASP A 369 -23.15 -6.86 -3.52
CA ASP A 369 -22.23 -6.03 -4.31
C ASP A 369 -21.97 -6.67 -5.68
N VAL A 370 -21.81 -5.80 -6.70
CA VAL A 370 -21.48 -6.20 -8.08
C VAL A 370 -19.99 -6.04 -8.31
N ILE A 371 -19.34 -7.10 -8.73
CA ILE A 371 -17.93 -7.14 -9.08
C ILE A 371 -17.80 -6.87 -10.58
N SER A 372 -17.11 -5.79 -10.94
CA SER A 372 -16.86 -5.42 -12.34
C SER A 372 -15.63 -6.12 -12.93
N ALA A 373 -15.55 -6.17 -14.26
CA ALA A 373 -14.40 -6.75 -14.98
C ALA A 373 -13.21 -5.77 -15.13
N THR A 374 -13.37 -4.49 -14.74
CA THR A 374 -12.51 -3.40 -15.19
C THR A 374 -11.31 -3.11 -14.29
N ASN A 375 -11.37 -3.43 -12.99
CA ASN A 375 -10.27 -3.11 -12.07
C ASN A 375 -9.97 -4.30 -11.14
N SER A 376 -8.70 -4.71 -11.08
CA SER A 376 -8.28 -5.87 -10.26
C SER A 376 -8.36 -5.60 -8.76
N LEU A 377 -8.07 -4.37 -8.30
CA LEU A 377 -8.15 -3.99 -6.88
C LEU A 377 -9.59 -3.94 -6.37
N ASP A 378 -10.54 -3.51 -7.21
CA ASP A 378 -11.97 -3.46 -6.85
C ASP A 378 -12.62 -4.85 -6.75
N ARG A 379 -11.90 -5.91 -7.12
CA ARG A 379 -12.36 -7.29 -7.08
C ARG A 379 -12.06 -8.02 -5.77
N VAL A 380 -11.27 -7.42 -4.88
CA VAL A 380 -10.95 -8.00 -3.58
C VAL A 380 -12.14 -7.85 -2.64
N ILE A 381 -12.61 -8.97 -2.07
CA ILE A 381 -13.64 -8.95 -1.03
C ILE A 381 -13.05 -8.94 0.37
N TYR A 382 -12.05 -9.78 0.63
CA TYR A 382 -11.38 -9.89 1.91
C TYR A 382 -9.87 -9.83 1.76
N ARG A 383 -9.22 -9.24 2.76
CA ARG A 383 -7.79 -9.38 3.01
C ARG A 383 -7.61 -9.95 4.39
N LEU A 384 -7.16 -11.19 4.44
CA LEU A 384 -6.90 -11.90 5.68
C LEU A 384 -5.42 -11.80 6.03
N HIS A 385 -5.12 -11.39 7.26
CA HIS A 385 -3.76 -11.45 7.81
C HIS A 385 -3.61 -12.80 8.49
N VAL A 386 -2.80 -13.68 7.90
CA VAL A 386 -2.64 -15.07 8.34
C VAL A 386 -1.21 -15.29 8.79
N MET A 387 -1.02 -15.96 9.94
CA MET A 387 0.29 -16.28 10.50
C MET A 387 0.29 -17.71 11.02
N ASP A 388 1.37 -18.44 10.72
CA ASP A 388 1.61 -19.79 11.27
C ASP A 388 3.09 -20.02 11.55
N ASP A 389 3.42 -21.11 12.27
CA ASP A 389 4.76 -21.34 12.79
C ASP A 389 5.79 -21.64 11.70
N THR A 390 5.37 -22.30 10.60
CA THR A 390 6.26 -22.69 9.48
C THR A 390 5.57 -22.44 8.13
N PRO A 391 6.35 -22.39 7.03
CA PRO A 391 5.81 -22.34 5.66
C PRO A 391 4.79 -23.43 5.35
N GLU A 392 5.06 -24.67 5.79
CA GLU A 392 4.19 -25.81 5.54
C GLU A 392 2.86 -25.70 6.31
N ASN A 393 2.91 -25.21 7.55
CA ASN A 393 1.71 -24.99 8.34
C ASN A 393 0.88 -23.84 7.76
N LEU A 394 1.55 -22.74 7.36
CA LEU A 394 0.89 -21.62 6.70
C LEU A 394 0.20 -22.09 5.39
N ALA A 395 0.87 -22.91 4.57
CA ALA A 395 0.30 -23.45 3.34
C ALA A 395 -0.98 -24.29 3.60
N LYS A 396 -0.98 -25.15 4.64
CA LYS A 396 -2.16 -25.93 5.06
C LYS A 396 -3.29 -25.04 5.53
N THR A 397 -2.95 -23.99 6.28
CA THR A 397 -3.92 -23.00 6.76
C THR A 397 -4.57 -22.26 5.60
N LEU A 398 -3.79 -21.83 4.60
CA LEU A 398 -4.29 -21.15 3.40
C LEU A 398 -5.19 -22.06 2.56
N GLU A 399 -4.83 -23.32 2.36
CA GLU A 399 -5.69 -24.30 1.70
C GLU A 399 -7.02 -24.46 2.45
N THR A 400 -6.96 -24.61 3.78
CA THR A 400 -8.15 -24.75 4.62
C THR A 400 -9.07 -23.53 4.49
N ILE A 401 -8.51 -22.30 4.55
CA ILE A 401 -9.28 -21.05 4.36
C ILE A 401 -9.91 -21.03 2.98
N SER A 402 -9.14 -21.35 1.94
CA SER A 402 -9.57 -21.32 0.54
C SER A 402 -10.76 -22.26 0.28
N HIS A 403 -10.79 -23.42 0.93
CA HIS A 403 -11.86 -24.40 0.78
C HIS A 403 -13.05 -24.16 1.71
N THR A 404 -12.83 -23.56 2.87
CA THR A 404 -13.89 -23.25 3.84
C THR A 404 -14.74 -22.06 3.39
N LEU A 405 -14.10 -21.02 2.83
CA LEU A 405 -14.80 -19.83 2.35
C LEU A 405 -15.40 -20.09 0.97
N CYS A 406 -16.71 -20.02 0.85
CA CYS A 406 -17.43 -20.16 -0.43
C CYS A 406 -18.19 -18.88 -0.73
N ILE A 407 -18.02 -18.36 -1.95
CA ILE A 407 -18.64 -17.11 -2.42
C ILE A 407 -19.21 -17.38 -3.81
N ASN A 408 -20.54 -17.28 -3.95
CA ASN A 408 -21.21 -17.61 -5.21
C ASN A 408 -21.94 -16.41 -5.81
N ASP A 409 -22.03 -16.44 -7.13
CA ASP A 409 -22.80 -15.49 -7.94
C ASP A 409 -24.31 -15.86 -8.00
N GLN A 410 -25.07 -15.05 -8.74
CA GLN A 410 -26.51 -15.23 -8.94
C GLN A 410 -26.89 -16.51 -9.69
N ASN A 411 -25.94 -17.20 -10.29
CA ASN A 411 -26.15 -18.49 -10.98
C ASN A 411 -25.67 -19.68 -10.13
N GLY A 412 -25.18 -19.42 -8.91
CA GLY A 412 -24.61 -20.43 -8.03
C GLY A 412 -23.15 -20.79 -8.37
N ASN A 413 -22.49 -20.07 -9.28
CA ASN A 413 -21.10 -20.33 -9.63
C ASN A 413 -20.15 -19.74 -8.59
N GLU A 414 -19.04 -20.46 -8.34
CA GLU A 414 -17.96 -20.01 -7.48
C GLU A 414 -17.26 -18.77 -8.06
N MET A 415 -17.16 -17.73 -7.25
CA MET A 415 -16.59 -16.45 -7.65
C MET A 415 -15.12 -16.28 -7.34
N GLN A 416 -14.49 -17.07 -6.48
CA GLN A 416 -13.04 -16.92 -6.23
C GLN A 416 -12.24 -17.11 -7.52
N VAL A 417 -11.26 -16.22 -7.76
CA VAL A 417 -10.39 -16.27 -8.96
C VAL A 417 -9.54 -17.52 -8.94
N GLU A 418 -8.98 -17.84 -7.80
CA GLU A 418 -8.14 -19.01 -7.57
C GLU A 418 -8.40 -19.56 -6.17
N ARG A 419 -8.56 -20.89 -6.07
CA ARG A 419 -8.53 -21.61 -4.80
C ARG A 419 -7.14 -22.16 -4.59
N LEU A 420 -6.52 -21.80 -3.46
CA LEU A 420 -5.19 -22.29 -3.14
C LEU A 420 -5.26 -23.75 -2.70
N THR A 421 -4.40 -24.58 -3.31
CA THR A 421 -4.03 -25.89 -2.82
C THR A 421 -2.80 -25.77 -1.94
N TYR A 422 -2.52 -26.80 -1.12
CA TYR A 422 -1.31 -26.86 -0.30
C TYR A 422 -0.03 -26.67 -1.11
N ASP A 423 0.15 -27.40 -2.20
CA ASP A 423 1.36 -27.35 -3.01
C ASP A 423 1.56 -25.95 -3.62
N ARG A 424 0.49 -25.33 -4.13
CA ARG A 424 0.55 -24.00 -4.72
C ARG A 424 0.86 -22.92 -3.67
N ALA A 425 0.24 -23.00 -2.50
CA ALA A 425 0.51 -22.08 -1.39
C ALA A 425 1.97 -22.22 -0.91
N LEU A 426 2.46 -23.46 -0.74
CA LEU A 426 3.82 -23.72 -0.31
C LEU A 426 4.85 -23.21 -1.33
N GLU A 427 4.63 -23.47 -2.62
CA GLU A 427 5.46 -22.93 -3.70
C GLU A 427 5.58 -21.40 -3.62
N MET A 428 4.45 -20.69 -3.49
CA MET A 428 4.42 -19.23 -3.36
C MET A 428 5.18 -18.72 -2.13
N ILE A 429 5.02 -19.41 -1.00
CA ILE A 429 5.69 -19.02 0.25
C ILE A 429 7.20 -19.22 0.16
N LEU A 430 7.64 -20.37 -0.37
CA LEU A 430 9.08 -20.68 -0.47
C LEU A 430 9.82 -19.85 -1.53
N ASN A 431 9.11 -19.35 -2.55
CA ASN A 431 9.66 -18.47 -3.59
C ASN A 431 9.63 -16.98 -3.20
N SER A 432 9.21 -16.67 -1.99
CA SER A 432 9.11 -15.30 -1.46
C SER A 432 10.26 -14.99 -0.52
#